data_6e4fe1337d05084d211934c3db9dd53d
#
_entry.id   6e4fe1337d05084d211934c3db9dd53d
#
_cell.length_a   1.000
_cell.length_b   1.000
_cell.length_c   1.000
_cell.angle_alpha   90.00
_cell.angle_beta   90.00
_cell.angle_gamma   90.00
#
_symmetry.space_group_name_H-M   'P 1'
#
loop_
_entity.id
_entity.type
_entity.pdbx_description
1 polymer ?
#
loop_
_entity_poly.entity_id
_entity_poly.type
_entity_poly.pdbx_seq_one_letter_code
_entity_poly.pdbx_strand_id
1 'polypeptide(L)'
;INASASIAVTHENCSNIKEIFYYFTEECKIDSIKCCLVRDEGVYTRPKEKVEQILNAYDWLTNKIKEYQKQKKIVNYANTIQGKIHNKKDEISWDLIKKIYKNNNYISPCHASSLFGVITADGKVYPCEILEDKLLGNLRENDMNFMKIWNSKLNKKTKDFIIKSKCNCTYECALSYNILGNWRYQPQLVKAAIDY
;
A
#
# COMPACT_ATOMS: atom_id res chain seq x y z
N ILE A 1 5.98 7.09 -24.79
CA ILE A 1 5.17 7.44 -23.60
C ILE A 1 5.36 6.33 -22.59
N ASN A 2 5.82 6.67 -21.39
CA ASN A 2 5.87 5.69 -20.30
C ASN A 2 4.45 5.55 -19.73
N ALA A 3 3.87 4.38 -19.85
CA ALA A 3 2.55 4.07 -19.31
C ALA A 3 2.68 3.02 -18.19
N SER A 4 1.83 3.12 -17.18
CA SER A 4 1.72 2.12 -16.13
C SER A 4 0.27 1.72 -15.92
N ALA A 5 0.01 0.46 -15.61
CA ALA A 5 -1.29 -0.04 -15.23
C ALA A 5 -1.33 -0.34 -13.72
N SER A 6 -2.43 0.02 -13.06
CA SER A 6 -2.73 -0.39 -11.69
C SER A 6 -3.99 -1.24 -11.69
N ILE A 7 -3.86 -2.51 -11.33
CA ILE A 7 -4.94 -3.49 -11.36
C ILE A 7 -5.49 -3.65 -9.94
N ALA A 8 -6.71 -3.15 -9.71
CA ALA A 8 -7.43 -3.39 -8.46
C ALA A 8 -8.17 -4.74 -8.55
N VAL A 9 -7.79 -5.69 -7.72
CA VAL A 9 -8.43 -7.02 -7.67
C VAL A 9 -9.71 -6.92 -6.82
N THR A 10 -10.84 -7.25 -7.44
CA THR A 10 -12.19 -7.20 -6.85
C THR A 10 -12.91 -8.53 -7.05
N HIS A 11 -14.08 -8.69 -6.46
CA HIS A 11 -14.93 -9.86 -6.72
C HIS A 11 -15.51 -9.89 -8.14
N GLU A 12 -15.52 -8.73 -8.81
CA GLU A 12 -16.06 -8.60 -10.16
C GLU A 12 -15.06 -9.07 -11.23
N ASN A 13 -13.75 -8.84 -11.00
CA ASN A 13 -12.71 -9.14 -11.97
C ASN A 13 -11.78 -10.31 -11.59
N CYS A 14 -11.92 -10.87 -10.39
CA CYS A 14 -11.02 -11.94 -9.92
C CYS A 14 -11.04 -13.20 -10.82
N SER A 15 -12.13 -13.47 -11.53
CA SER A 15 -12.21 -14.56 -12.50
C SER A 15 -11.40 -14.30 -13.77
N ASN A 16 -11.28 -13.03 -14.17
CA ASN A 16 -10.64 -12.61 -15.44
C ASN A 16 -9.26 -11.98 -15.23
N ILE A 17 -8.70 -12.12 -14.04
CA ILE A 17 -7.44 -11.43 -13.67
C ILE A 17 -6.27 -11.81 -14.59
N LYS A 18 -6.27 -13.05 -15.11
CA LYS A 18 -5.26 -13.54 -16.05
C LYS A 18 -5.34 -12.84 -17.39
N GLU A 19 -6.55 -12.75 -17.94
CA GLU A 19 -6.83 -12.08 -19.20
C GLU A 19 -6.47 -10.60 -19.14
N ILE A 20 -6.86 -9.93 -18.04
CA ILE A 20 -6.52 -8.53 -17.80
C ILE A 20 -5.00 -8.34 -17.75
N PHE A 21 -4.27 -9.21 -17.06
CA PHE A 21 -2.81 -9.12 -16.97
C PHE A 21 -2.15 -9.28 -18.34
N TYR A 22 -2.54 -10.32 -19.10
CA TYR A 22 -1.96 -10.57 -20.42
C TYR A 22 -2.35 -9.51 -21.45
N TYR A 23 -3.56 -8.96 -21.37
CA TYR A 23 -3.95 -7.83 -22.21
C TYR A 23 -3.00 -6.64 -22.01
N PHE A 24 -2.70 -6.27 -20.77
CA PHE A 24 -1.77 -5.18 -20.52
C PHE A 24 -0.33 -5.50 -20.92
N THR A 25 0.15 -6.72 -20.68
CA THR A 25 1.55 -7.06 -20.94
C THR A 25 1.82 -7.41 -22.40
N GLU A 26 0.92 -8.16 -23.04
CA GLU A 26 1.18 -8.72 -24.37
C GLU A 26 0.56 -7.85 -25.48
N GLU A 27 -0.66 -7.33 -25.28
CA GLU A 27 -1.34 -6.49 -26.27
C GLU A 27 -0.95 -5.01 -26.14
N CYS A 28 -1.10 -4.44 -24.94
CA CYS A 28 -0.76 -3.04 -24.69
C CYS A 28 0.75 -2.82 -24.51
N LYS A 29 1.53 -3.88 -24.27
CA LYS A 29 2.99 -3.85 -24.04
C LYS A 29 3.39 -2.88 -22.91
N ILE A 30 2.58 -2.86 -21.86
CA ILE A 30 2.88 -2.07 -20.64
C ILE A 30 3.87 -2.85 -19.79
N ASP A 31 4.98 -2.21 -19.45
CA ASP A 31 6.08 -2.78 -18.68
C ASP A 31 6.08 -2.37 -17.20
N SER A 32 5.11 -1.56 -16.77
CA SER A 32 4.93 -1.13 -15.39
C SER A 32 3.54 -1.49 -14.89
N ILE A 33 3.43 -2.58 -14.10
CA ILE A 33 2.15 -3.05 -13.57
C ILE A 33 2.23 -3.09 -12.04
N LYS A 34 1.28 -2.41 -11.41
CA LYS A 34 1.03 -2.48 -9.98
C LYS A 34 -0.29 -3.20 -9.73
N CYS A 35 -0.43 -3.78 -8.56
CA CYS A 35 -1.69 -4.38 -8.13
C CYS A 35 -2.06 -3.88 -6.74
N CYS A 36 -3.34 -3.71 -6.52
CA CYS A 36 -3.92 -3.48 -5.21
C CYS A 36 -5.07 -4.45 -4.97
N LEU A 37 -5.36 -4.71 -3.71
CA LEU A 37 -6.50 -5.49 -3.30
C LEU A 37 -7.60 -4.53 -2.86
N VAL A 38 -8.80 -4.67 -3.45
CA VAL A 38 -9.92 -3.80 -3.09
C VAL A 38 -10.22 -3.94 -1.59
N ARG A 39 -10.47 -2.81 -0.96
CA ARG A 39 -10.83 -2.74 0.45
C ARG A 39 -12.33 -2.79 0.65
N ASP A 40 -12.73 -3.27 1.80
CA ASP A 40 -14.14 -3.32 2.22
C ASP A 40 -14.49 -1.99 2.91
N GLU A 41 -14.59 -0.93 2.09
CA GLU A 41 -14.78 0.45 2.54
C GLU A 41 -15.66 1.25 1.56
N GLY A 42 -16.36 2.23 2.09
CA GLY A 42 -17.21 3.12 1.31
C GLY A 42 -18.38 2.37 0.68
N VAL A 43 -18.52 2.51 -0.63
CA VAL A 43 -19.59 1.87 -1.40
C VAL A 43 -19.29 0.41 -1.77
N TYR A 44 -18.08 -0.04 -1.55
CA TYR A 44 -17.68 -1.40 -1.88
C TYR A 44 -17.78 -2.30 -0.64
N THR A 45 -18.58 -3.35 -0.77
CA THR A 45 -18.68 -4.43 0.22
C THR A 45 -18.31 -5.74 -0.44
N ARG A 46 -17.25 -6.39 0.04
CA ARG A 46 -16.82 -7.68 -0.52
C ARG A 46 -17.77 -8.81 -0.09
N PRO A 47 -18.22 -9.65 -1.02
CA PRO A 47 -18.95 -10.86 -0.65
C PRO A 47 -18.06 -11.81 0.14
N LYS A 48 -18.52 -12.25 1.32
CA LYS A 48 -17.73 -13.14 2.19
C LYS A 48 -17.35 -14.44 1.51
N GLU A 49 -18.24 -14.99 0.70
CA GLU A 49 -18.05 -16.21 -0.09
C GLU A 49 -17.01 -16.06 -1.22
N LYS A 50 -16.67 -14.82 -1.60
CA LYS A 50 -15.68 -14.52 -2.64
C LYS A 50 -14.27 -14.27 -2.11
N VAL A 51 -14.07 -14.17 -0.81
CA VAL A 51 -12.77 -13.81 -0.20
C VAL A 51 -11.64 -14.71 -0.69
N GLU A 52 -11.85 -16.03 -0.70
CA GLU A 52 -10.84 -17.00 -1.16
C GLU A 52 -10.54 -16.81 -2.66
N GLN A 53 -11.55 -16.60 -3.49
CA GLN A 53 -11.38 -16.38 -4.93
C GLN A 53 -10.61 -15.08 -5.21
N ILE A 54 -10.92 -14.01 -4.49
CA ILE A 54 -10.21 -12.72 -4.58
C ILE A 54 -8.74 -12.89 -4.18
N LEU A 55 -8.47 -13.58 -3.06
CA LEU A 55 -7.11 -13.82 -2.58
C LEU A 55 -6.31 -14.68 -3.55
N ASN A 56 -6.91 -15.71 -4.14
CA ASN A 56 -6.26 -16.55 -5.15
C ASN A 56 -5.90 -15.76 -6.41
N ALA A 57 -6.80 -14.87 -6.86
CA ALA A 57 -6.55 -13.98 -7.99
C ALA A 57 -5.41 -12.99 -7.68
N TYR A 58 -5.43 -12.39 -6.50
CA TYR A 58 -4.38 -11.49 -6.05
C TYR A 58 -3.03 -12.18 -5.90
N ASP A 59 -3.01 -13.39 -5.34
CA ASP A 59 -1.79 -14.20 -5.22
C ASP A 59 -1.22 -14.57 -6.59
N TRP A 60 -2.08 -15.02 -7.50
CA TRP A 60 -1.66 -15.30 -8.87
C TRP A 60 -1.05 -14.06 -9.53
N LEU A 61 -1.72 -12.90 -9.44
CA LEU A 61 -1.27 -11.65 -10.05
C LEU A 61 0.08 -11.19 -9.49
N THR A 62 0.23 -11.18 -8.16
CA THR A 62 1.50 -10.76 -7.52
C THR A 62 2.65 -11.70 -7.85
N ASN A 63 2.41 -13.00 -7.92
CA ASN A 63 3.42 -13.98 -8.31
C ASN A 63 3.78 -13.84 -9.81
N LYS A 64 2.81 -13.53 -10.66
CA LYS A 64 3.06 -13.32 -12.08
C LYS A 64 3.85 -12.02 -12.34
N ILE A 65 3.57 -10.97 -11.61
CA ILE A 65 4.37 -9.73 -11.64
C ILE A 65 5.82 -10.04 -11.25
N LYS A 66 6.06 -10.78 -10.15
CA LYS A 66 7.41 -11.18 -9.72
C LYS A 66 8.14 -12.00 -10.80
N GLU A 67 7.44 -12.95 -11.44
CA GLU A 67 7.99 -13.75 -12.51
C GLU A 67 8.43 -12.87 -13.70
N TYR A 68 7.57 -11.96 -14.15
CA TYR A 68 7.86 -11.05 -15.27
C TYR A 68 8.95 -10.03 -14.94
N GLN A 69 9.06 -9.59 -13.69
CA GLN A 69 10.18 -8.77 -13.22
C GLN A 69 11.52 -9.53 -13.32
N LYS A 70 11.57 -10.81 -12.91
CA LYS A 70 12.76 -11.65 -13.06
C LYS A 70 13.15 -11.85 -14.52
N GLN A 71 12.16 -11.96 -15.41
CA GLN A 71 12.36 -12.06 -16.86
C GLN A 71 12.66 -10.70 -17.53
N LYS A 72 12.69 -9.60 -16.77
CA LYS A 72 12.86 -8.22 -17.26
C LYS A 72 11.77 -7.78 -18.25
N LYS A 73 10.60 -8.40 -18.22
CA LYS A 73 9.41 -8.03 -19.01
C LYS A 73 8.60 -6.92 -18.35
N ILE A 74 8.67 -6.81 -17.02
CA ILE A 74 8.06 -5.74 -16.23
C ILE A 74 9.17 -5.03 -15.44
N VAL A 75 9.17 -3.71 -15.51
CA VAL A 75 10.14 -2.83 -14.83
C VAL A 75 9.37 -1.78 -14.04
N ASN A 76 8.83 -2.15 -12.88
CA ASN A 76 8.05 -1.23 -12.04
C ASN A 76 8.87 -0.07 -11.49
N TYR A 77 10.16 -0.29 -11.23
CA TYR A 77 11.10 0.72 -10.75
C TYR A 77 12.42 0.60 -11.51
N ALA A 78 13.12 1.72 -11.64
CA ALA A 78 14.44 1.76 -12.28
C ALA A 78 15.40 0.74 -11.65
N ASN A 79 16.34 0.20 -12.45
CA ASN A 79 17.35 -0.74 -11.94
C ASN A 79 18.44 0.01 -11.15
N THR A 80 18.04 0.53 -10.01
CA THR A 80 18.88 1.24 -9.03
C THR A 80 18.73 0.55 -7.67
N ILE A 81 19.63 0.85 -6.74
CA ILE A 81 19.51 0.39 -5.34
C ILE A 81 18.13 0.75 -4.78
N GLN A 82 17.70 1.99 -4.98
CA GLN A 82 16.39 2.45 -4.54
C GLN A 82 15.25 1.65 -5.19
N GLY A 83 15.32 1.40 -6.50
CA GLY A 83 14.32 0.61 -7.22
C GLY A 83 14.23 -0.83 -6.71
N LYS A 84 15.35 -1.47 -6.38
CA LYS A 84 15.39 -2.81 -5.77
C LYS A 84 14.73 -2.83 -4.39
N ILE A 85 15.00 -1.81 -3.55
CA ILE A 85 14.35 -1.65 -2.26
C ILE A 85 12.83 -1.50 -2.44
N HIS A 86 12.37 -0.70 -3.40
CA HIS A 86 10.95 -0.52 -3.68
C HIS A 86 10.29 -1.82 -4.16
N ASN A 87 10.91 -2.56 -5.08
CA ASN A 87 10.40 -3.86 -5.51
C ASN A 87 10.28 -4.83 -4.33
N LYS A 88 11.29 -4.89 -3.47
CA LYS A 88 11.25 -5.75 -2.27
C LYS A 88 10.21 -5.33 -1.26
N LYS A 89 10.06 -4.03 -1.05
CA LYS A 89 9.00 -3.45 -0.21
C LYS A 89 7.60 -3.86 -0.73
N ASP A 90 7.38 -3.81 -2.06
CA ASP A 90 6.11 -4.23 -2.66
C ASP A 90 5.84 -5.72 -2.43
N GLU A 91 6.83 -6.59 -2.61
CA GLU A 91 6.70 -8.01 -2.31
C GLU A 91 6.28 -8.27 -0.86
N ILE A 92 6.92 -7.59 0.11
CA ILE A 92 6.58 -7.70 1.54
C ILE A 92 5.16 -7.17 1.76
N SER A 93 4.79 -6.06 1.12
CA SER A 93 3.46 -5.47 1.23
C SER A 93 2.37 -6.43 0.75
N TRP A 94 2.56 -7.08 -0.40
CA TRP A 94 1.60 -8.06 -0.93
C TRP A 94 1.36 -9.22 0.02
N ASP A 95 2.40 -9.73 0.66
CA ASP A 95 2.27 -10.82 1.64
C ASP A 95 1.55 -10.38 2.92
N LEU A 96 1.79 -9.13 3.37
CA LEU A 96 1.09 -8.57 4.52
C LEU A 96 -0.39 -8.32 4.21
N ILE A 97 -0.70 -7.76 3.04
CA ILE A 97 -2.07 -7.50 2.58
C ILE A 97 -2.88 -8.81 2.60
N LYS A 98 -2.36 -9.88 2.01
CA LYS A 98 -3.03 -11.20 2.01
C LYS A 98 -3.38 -11.67 3.42
N LYS A 99 -2.42 -11.56 4.35
CA LYS A 99 -2.60 -11.99 5.75
C LYS A 99 -3.65 -11.15 6.48
N ILE A 100 -3.59 -9.82 6.31
CA ILE A 100 -4.56 -8.89 6.93
C ILE A 100 -5.95 -9.11 6.33
N TYR A 101 -6.04 -9.20 5.01
CA TYR A 101 -7.31 -9.38 4.30
C TYR A 101 -8.04 -10.66 4.68
N LYS A 102 -7.29 -11.76 4.90
CA LYS A 102 -7.85 -13.05 5.29
C LYS A 102 -8.39 -13.04 6.73
N ASN A 103 -7.62 -12.53 7.68
CA ASN A 103 -7.86 -12.73 9.11
C ASN A 103 -8.05 -11.44 9.91
N ASN A 104 -7.92 -10.27 9.29
CA ASN A 104 -7.90 -8.95 9.95
C ASN A 104 -6.95 -8.88 11.17
N ASN A 105 -5.83 -9.59 11.11
CA ASN A 105 -4.88 -9.68 12.21
C ASN A 105 -3.91 -8.51 12.22
N TYR A 106 -3.65 -7.97 13.40
CA TYR A 106 -2.56 -7.03 13.60
C TYR A 106 -1.21 -7.72 13.37
N ILE A 107 -0.44 -7.23 12.39
CA ILE A 107 0.84 -7.83 11.99
C ILE A 107 2.02 -6.90 12.26
N SER A 108 1.83 -5.61 12.07
CA SER A 108 2.90 -4.61 12.10
C SER A 108 2.37 -3.29 12.65
N PRO A 109 3.20 -2.52 13.41
CA PRO A 109 2.83 -1.18 13.83
C PRO A 109 2.49 -0.28 12.65
N CYS A 110 1.43 0.52 12.80
CA CYS A 110 1.09 1.58 11.88
C CYS A 110 1.86 2.86 12.23
N HIS A 111 2.52 3.46 11.24
CA HIS A 111 3.29 4.71 11.39
C HIS A 111 2.55 5.95 10.88
N ALA A 112 1.24 5.86 10.68
CA ALA A 112 0.40 7.03 10.41
C ALA A 112 0.57 8.07 11.51
N SER A 113 0.50 9.35 11.16
CA SER A 113 0.72 10.45 12.09
C SER A 113 2.17 10.58 12.58
N SER A 114 3.07 9.68 12.18
CA SER A 114 4.50 9.71 12.53
C SER A 114 5.41 9.83 11.31
N LEU A 115 5.25 8.95 10.32
CA LEU A 115 6.03 8.95 9.09
C LEU A 115 5.24 9.48 7.89
N PHE A 116 3.93 9.50 7.96
CA PHE A 116 3.07 10.00 6.89
C PHE A 116 1.76 10.55 7.44
N GLY A 117 1.09 11.34 6.64
CA GLY A 117 -0.24 11.90 6.86
C GLY A 117 -0.82 12.37 5.54
N VAL A 118 -2.03 12.89 5.57
CA VAL A 118 -2.77 13.38 4.40
C VAL A 118 -3.12 14.84 4.59
N ILE A 119 -2.93 15.63 3.53
CA ILE A 119 -3.38 17.01 3.45
C ILE A 119 -4.40 17.07 2.31
N THR A 120 -5.62 17.48 2.65
CA THR A 120 -6.69 17.64 1.67
C THR A 120 -6.61 19.01 0.97
N ALA A 121 -7.31 19.15 -0.15
CA ALA A 121 -7.29 20.37 -0.96
C ALA A 121 -7.78 21.62 -0.21
N ASP A 122 -8.64 21.46 0.80
CA ASP A 122 -9.12 22.53 1.69
C ASP A 122 -8.15 22.81 2.86
N GLY A 123 -7.00 22.14 2.90
CA GLY A 123 -5.92 22.37 3.86
C GLY A 123 -6.04 21.59 5.19
N LYS A 124 -7.01 20.70 5.30
CA LYS A 124 -7.13 19.83 6.48
C LYS A 124 -6.01 18.78 6.52
N VAL A 125 -5.51 18.49 7.71
CA VAL A 125 -4.43 17.51 7.93
C VAL A 125 -4.98 16.33 8.73
N TYR A 126 -4.80 15.12 8.19
CA TYR A 126 -5.23 13.87 8.81
C TYR A 126 -4.04 12.92 9.01
N PRO A 127 -4.11 11.96 9.95
CA PRO A 127 -3.06 10.95 10.16
C PRO A 127 -2.93 9.98 8.97
N CYS A 128 -4.04 9.64 8.34
CA CYS A 128 -4.13 8.85 7.11
C CYS A 128 -5.52 9.01 6.46
N GLU A 129 -5.71 8.47 5.28
CA GLU A 129 -6.99 8.54 4.54
C GLU A 129 -8.13 7.79 5.25
N ILE A 130 -7.82 6.72 5.99
CA ILE A 130 -8.83 5.87 6.65
C ILE A 130 -9.33 6.49 7.97
N LEU A 131 -8.51 7.30 8.61
CA LEU A 131 -8.85 7.93 9.89
C LEU A 131 -9.42 9.35 9.66
N GLU A 132 -10.49 9.44 8.89
CA GLU A 132 -11.15 10.70 8.52
C GLU A 132 -11.80 11.41 9.72
N ASP A 133 -12.09 10.67 10.78
CA ASP A 133 -12.60 11.21 12.06
C ASP A 133 -11.51 11.83 12.94
N LYS A 134 -10.23 11.71 12.56
CA LYS A 134 -9.07 12.16 13.32
C LYS A 134 -8.42 13.41 12.70
N LEU A 135 -9.19 14.47 12.49
CA LEU A 135 -8.64 15.74 12.02
C LEU A 135 -7.58 16.26 12.99
N LEU A 136 -6.36 16.51 12.50
CA LEU A 136 -5.23 17.02 13.28
C LEU A 136 -5.20 18.55 13.32
N GLY A 137 -5.74 19.20 12.29
CA GLY A 137 -5.83 20.65 12.15
C GLY A 137 -6.00 21.08 10.71
N ASN A 138 -6.08 22.41 10.49
CA ASN A 138 -6.16 22.98 9.16
C ASN A 138 -4.97 23.93 8.94
N LEU A 139 -4.27 23.77 7.83
CA LEU A 139 -3.13 24.62 7.46
C LEU A 139 -3.50 26.10 7.36
N ARG A 140 -4.69 26.41 6.83
CA ARG A 140 -5.19 27.78 6.69
C ARG A 140 -5.40 28.48 8.01
N GLU A 141 -5.69 27.72 9.08
CA GLU A 141 -5.89 28.21 10.45
C GLU A 141 -4.58 28.23 11.27
N ASN A 142 -3.49 27.73 10.69
CA ASN A 142 -2.19 27.59 11.36
C ASN A 142 -1.08 28.26 10.55
N ASP A 143 -1.35 29.38 9.88
CA ASP A 143 -0.38 30.19 9.12
C ASP A 143 0.36 29.35 8.05
N MET A 144 -0.29 28.34 7.48
CA MET A 144 0.28 27.34 6.54
C MET A 144 1.47 26.57 7.14
N ASN A 145 1.61 26.57 8.47
CA ASN A 145 2.69 25.89 9.17
C ASN A 145 2.30 24.44 9.53
N PHE A 146 2.68 23.51 8.66
CA PHE A 146 2.44 22.08 8.87
C PHE A 146 3.05 21.58 10.20
N MET A 147 4.26 22.02 10.55
CA MET A 147 4.96 21.52 11.74
C MET A 147 4.27 21.91 13.04
N LYS A 148 3.53 23.03 13.06
CA LYS A 148 2.70 23.43 14.20
C LYS A 148 1.59 22.40 14.48
N ILE A 149 0.94 21.88 13.42
CA ILE A 149 -0.08 20.83 13.50
C ILE A 149 0.58 19.49 13.85
N TRP A 150 1.67 19.14 13.15
CA TRP A 150 2.34 17.84 13.26
C TRP A 150 2.96 17.61 14.64
N ASN A 151 3.43 18.68 15.31
CA ASN A 151 4.00 18.60 16.65
C ASN A 151 2.98 18.91 17.76
N SER A 152 1.69 19.02 17.42
CA SER A 152 0.64 19.37 18.38
C SER A 152 0.37 18.25 19.40
N LYS A 153 -0.23 18.64 20.54
CA LYS A 153 -0.74 17.68 21.54
C LYS A 153 -1.80 16.75 20.95
N LEU A 154 -2.59 17.23 19.98
CA LEU A 154 -3.62 16.43 19.32
C LEU A 154 -2.99 15.33 18.47
N ASN A 155 -1.96 15.65 17.67
CA ASN A 155 -1.24 14.64 16.89
C ASN A 155 -0.59 13.59 17.81
N LYS A 156 -0.03 13.99 18.95
CA LYS A 156 0.52 13.06 19.93
C LYS A 156 -0.54 12.09 20.47
N LYS A 157 -1.72 12.60 20.84
CA LYS A 157 -2.86 11.76 21.25
C LYS A 157 -3.30 10.80 20.15
N THR A 158 -3.28 11.25 18.89
CA THR A 158 -3.65 10.41 17.74
C THR A 158 -2.62 9.28 17.53
N LYS A 159 -1.32 9.55 17.67
CA LYS A 159 -0.28 8.51 17.68
C LYS A 159 -0.52 7.47 18.77
N ASP A 160 -0.82 7.91 19.98
CA ASP A 160 -1.13 7.03 21.11
C ASP A 160 -2.37 6.15 20.81
N PHE A 161 -3.39 6.74 20.19
CA PHE A 161 -4.58 6.00 19.74
C PHE A 161 -4.22 4.93 18.71
N ILE A 162 -3.45 5.26 17.65
CA ILE A 162 -3.02 4.33 16.61
C ILE A 162 -2.27 3.13 17.20
N ILE A 163 -1.39 3.39 18.16
CA ILE A 163 -0.61 2.33 18.85
C ILE A 163 -1.52 1.47 19.73
N LYS A 164 -2.35 2.07 20.56
CA LYS A 164 -3.21 1.35 21.51
C LYS A 164 -4.31 0.55 20.84
N SER A 165 -4.89 1.07 19.75
CA SER A 165 -5.92 0.38 18.97
C SER A 165 -5.34 -0.74 18.10
N LYS A 166 -4.01 -0.88 18.03
CA LYS A 166 -3.35 -1.79 17.10
C LYS A 166 -3.85 -1.58 15.67
N CYS A 167 -3.93 -0.30 15.25
CA CYS A 167 -4.43 0.08 13.94
C CYS A 167 -3.71 -0.72 12.85
N ASN A 168 -4.47 -1.41 11.99
CA ASN A 168 -3.96 -2.15 10.86
C ASN A 168 -4.96 -2.07 9.69
N CYS A 169 -4.47 -2.17 8.48
CA CYS A 169 -5.28 -2.10 7.27
C CYS A 169 -4.52 -2.71 6.08
N THR A 170 -5.21 -2.88 4.97
CA THR A 170 -4.63 -3.33 3.68
C THR A 170 -4.21 -2.16 2.78
N TYR A 171 -4.13 -0.94 3.30
CA TYR A 171 -3.80 0.25 2.52
C TYR A 171 -2.32 0.26 2.14
N GLU A 172 -2.03 0.16 0.84
CA GLU A 172 -0.67 -0.02 0.30
C GLU A 172 0.26 1.14 0.65
N CYS A 173 -0.25 2.37 0.60
CA CYS A 173 0.55 3.55 0.95
C CYS A 173 0.98 3.49 2.41
N ALA A 174 0.05 3.20 3.33
CA ALA A 174 0.35 3.05 4.75
C ALA A 174 1.34 1.90 5.01
N LEU A 175 1.10 0.73 4.38
CA LEU A 175 1.99 -0.43 4.52
C LEU A 175 3.39 -0.15 3.99
N SER A 176 3.53 0.64 2.93
CA SER A 176 4.84 1.06 2.41
C SER A 176 5.66 1.76 3.49
N TYR A 177 5.09 2.75 4.17
CA TYR A 177 5.77 3.45 5.27
C TYR A 177 5.96 2.55 6.48
N ASN A 178 5.01 1.68 6.79
CA ASN A 178 5.11 0.72 7.90
C ASN A 178 6.24 -0.28 7.67
N ILE A 179 6.48 -0.72 6.45
CA ILE A 179 7.58 -1.61 6.09
C ILE A 179 8.91 -0.87 6.17
N LEU A 180 9.01 0.32 5.56
CA LEU A 180 10.22 1.11 5.55
C LEU A 180 10.64 1.61 6.94
N GLY A 181 9.67 1.90 7.80
CA GLY A 181 9.90 2.38 9.17
C GLY A 181 10.09 1.28 10.22
N ASN A 182 9.97 0.00 9.87
CA ASN A 182 10.04 -1.10 10.82
C ASN A 182 11.33 -1.91 10.67
N TRP A 183 12.14 -1.94 11.74
CA TRP A 183 13.41 -2.66 11.78
C TRP A 183 13.30 -4.16 11.42
N ARG A 184 12.14 -4.78 11.62
CA ARG A 184 11.88 -6.18 11.28
C ARG A 184 12.08 -6.50 9.79
N TYR A 185 11.80 -5.53 8.92
CA TYR A 185 11.91 -5.71 7.47
C TYR A 185 13.25 -5.21 6.91
N GLN A 186 14.04 -4.45 7.69
CA GLN A 186 15.30 -3.87 7.24
C GLN A 186 16.29 -4.91 6.69
N PRO A 187 16.50 -6.10 7.33
CA PRO A 187 17.42 -7.10 6.77
C PRO A 187 17.06 -7.53 5.35
N GLN A 188 15.75 -7.68 5.04
CA GLN A 188 15.29 -8.06 3.71
C GLN A 188 15.47 -6.93 2.68
N LEU A 189 15.25 -5.68 3.09
CA LEU A 189 15.43 -4.50 2.25
C LEU A 189 16.90 -4.26 1.94
N VAL A 190 17.78 -4.38 2.94
CA VAL A 190 19.23 -4.27 2.78
C VAL A 190 19.77 -5.39 1.87
N LYS A 191 19.33 -6.63 2.08
CA LYS A 191 19.70 -7.74 1.20
C LYS A 191 19.32 -7.44 -0.26
N ALA A 192 18.09 -6.98 -0.51
CA ALA A 192 17.66 -6.63 -1.85
C ALA A 192 18.47 -5.47 -2.47
N ALA A 193 18.99 -4.55 -1.67
CA ALA A 193 19.86 -3.47 -2.11
C ALA A 193 21.24 -3.95 -2.58
N ILE A 194 21.76 -5.03 -1.94
CA ILE A 194 23.11 -5.55 -2.17
C ILE A 194 23.13 -6.65 -3.23
N ASP A 195 22.08 -7.49 -3.31
CA ASP A 195 22.00 -8.58 -4.28
C ASP A 195 21.98 -8.01 -5.71
N TYR A 196 23.12 -8.22 -6.41
CA TYR A 196 23.34 -7.86 -7.81
C TYR A 196 22.83 -8.94 -8.75
#